data_5b9ed4305f30f4834769199df817ca8a
#
_entry.id   5b9ed4305f30f4834769199df817ca8a
#
_cell.length_a   1.000
_cell.length_b   1.000
_cell.length_c   1.000
_cell.angle_alpha   90.00
_cell.angle_beta   90.00
_cell.angle_gamma   90.00
#
_symmetry.space_group_name_H-M   'P 1'
#
loop_
_entity.id
_entity.type
_entity.pdbx_description
1 polymer ?
#
loop_
_entity_poly.entity_id
_entity_poly.type
_entity_poly.pdbx_seq_one_letter_code
_entity_poly.pdbx_strand_id
1 'polypeptide(L)'
;MKITVCGKGGCGKSTVTTLLAKELARMEKKVLVVDSDESNFGLHRQLGVELPRDFTEYFGGKDKAFKTMMTSGILDSMKLSAFAKKFFSEDFAMADIPEEYYSEKDGVKLMSSGKIHKANEGCACTMNSILEQFVAHLTLAEDEIALLDMEAGVEHFGRGTDNSVDGILMIVDPSFESLRLSAKIADLSTSIGKPIWFCLNKVTEETAQMMEEEVSKHGAIIGRMPLDHDLGLAGLTGTELQMTIAPISEMAQFLIQ
;
A
#
# COMPACT_ATOMS: atom_id res chain seq x y z
N MET A 1 9.15 -7.26 6.87
CA MET A 1 8.15 -7.78 5.91
C MET A 1 7.54 -6.64 5.10
N LYS A 2 7.36 -6.81 3.78
CA LYS A 2 6.73 -5.84 2.87
C LYS A 2 5.41 -6.39 2.34
N ILE A 3 4.30 -5.66 2.48
CA ILE A 3 2.96 -6.11 2.10
C ILE A 3 2.31 -5.07 1.19
N THR A 4 1.89 -5.48 -0.01
CA THR A 4 1.02 -4.67 -0.86
C THR A 4 -0.41 -4.76 -0.37
N VAL A 5 -1.06 -3.62 -0.15
CA VAL A 5 -2.51 -3.54 0.13
C VAL A 5 -3.21 -3.05 -1.12
N CYS A 6 -4.06 -3.88 -1.70
CA CYS A 6 -4.74 -3.63 -2.96
C CYS A 6 -6.25 -3.87 -2.88
N GLY A 7 -6.97 -3.59 -3.95
CA GLY A 7 -8.42 -3.78 -4.06
C GLY A 7 -9.08 -2.68 -4.90
N LYS A 8 -10.37 -2.80 -5.08
CA LYS A 8 -11.19 -1.87 -5.86
C LYS A 8 -11.20 -0.45 -5.27
N GLY A 9 -11.40 0.57 -6.10
CA GLY A 9 -11.65 1.93 -5.64
C GLY A 9 -12.83 2.00 -4.66
N GLY A 10 -12.62 2.65 -3.51
CA GLY A 10 -13.64 2.79 -2.47
C GLY A 10 -13.90 1.55 -1.59
N CYS A 11 -13.18 0.44 -1.77
CA CYS A 11 -13.35 -0.75 -0.93
C CYS A 11 -12.85 -0.59 0.50
N GLY A 12 -12.10 0.49 0.82
CA GLY A 12 -11.60 0.80 2.16
C GLY A 12 -10.13 0.43 2.41
N LYS A 13 -9.32 0.32 1.36
CA LYS A 13 -7.87 0.04 1.47
C LYS A 13 -7.17 0.92 2.50
N SER A 14 -7.22 2.22 2.32
CA SER A 14 -6.52 3.18 3.18
C SER A 14 -6.99 3.14 4.63
N THR A 15 -8.28 2.86 4.86
CA THR A 15 -8.84 2.67 6.21
C THR A 15 -8.26 1.43 6.87
N VAL A 16 -8.27 0.29 6.16
CA VAL A 16 -7.70 -0.96 6.68
C VAL A 16 -6.19 -0.82 6.86
N THR A 17 -5.47 -0.21 5.90
CA THR A 17 -4.03 0.07 6.00
C THR A 17 -3.71 0.89 7.25
N THR A 18 -4.48 1.97 7.51
CA THR A 18 -4.30 2.82 8.69
C THR A 18 -4.48 2.05 10.00
N LEU A 19 -5.60 1.33 10.12
CA LEU A 19 -5.91 0.55 11.32
C LEU A 19 -4.88 -0.54 11.56
N LEU A 20 -4.49 -1.26 10.51
CA LEU A 20 -3.48 -2.32 10.57
C LEU A 20 -2.10 -1.77 10.96
N ALA A 21 -1.69 -0.63 10.38
CA ALA A 21 -0.44 0.03 10.72
C ALA A 21 -0.38 0.42 12.20
N LYS A 22 -1.45 1.04 12.71
CA LYS A 22 -1.53 1.43 14.12
C LYS A 22 -1.55 0.22 15.06
N GLU A 23 -2.20 -0.86 14.67
CA GLU A 23 -2.23 -2.07 15.49
C GLU A 23 -0.88 -2.78 15.51
N LEU A 24 -0.20 -2.89 14.37
CA LEU A 24 1.16 -3.43 14.30
C LEU A 24 2.14 -2.60 15.16
N ALA A 25 2.00 -1.27 15.15
CA ALA A 25 2.80 -0.39 16.00
C ALA A 25 2.52 -0.61 17.50
N ARG A 26 1.25 -0.86 17.89
CA ARG A 26 0.90 -1.27 19.28
C ARG A 26 1.50 -2.61 19.68
N MET A 27 1.78 -3.48 18.70
CA MET A 27 2.49 -4.75 18.87
C MET A 27 4.02 -4.58 18.77
N GLU A 28 4.52 -3.37 19.00
CA GLU A 28 5.95 -3.02 19.03
C GLU A 28 6.68 -3.19 17.69
N LYS A 29 5.95 -3.26 16.56
CA LYS A 29 6.57 -3.21 15.24
C LYS A 29 6.79 -1.77 14.80
N LYS A 30 7.89 -1.51 14.09
CA LYS A 30 8.14 -0.26 13.38
C LYS A 30 7.47 -0.34 12.02
N VAL A 31 6.54 0.56 11.76
CA VAL A 31 5.70 0.46 10.57
C VAL A 31 5.97 1.60 9.60
N LEU A 32 6.25 1.26 8.35
CA LEU A 32 6.29 2.20 7.24
C LEU A 32 5.02 2.02 6.40
N VAL A 33 4.20 3.05 6.32
CA VAL A 33 3.10 3.11 5.34
C VAL A 33 3.57 3.92 4.14
N VAL A 34 3.48 3.32 2.95
CA VAL A 34 3.81 3.98 1.68
C VAL A 34 2.51 4.26 0.94
N ASP A 35 2.15 5.53 0.86
CA ASP A 35 0.99 5.98 0.08
C ASP A 35 1.38 6.13 -1.39
N SER A 36 0.92 5.21 -2.23
CA SER A 36 1.19 5.20 -3.67
C SER A 36 -0.01 5.61 -4.53
N ASP A 37 -1.14 5.92 -3.92
CA ASP A 37 -2.31 6.45 -4.63
C ASP A 37 -2.18 7.97 -4.77
N GLU A 38 -1.80 8.42 -5.97
CA GLU A 38 -1.60 9.84 -6.28
C GLU A 38 -2.88 10.68 -6.18
N SER A 39 -4.04 10.05 -6.15
CA SER A 39 -5.36 10.69 -6.05
C SER A 39 -5.90 10.75 -4.62
N ASN A 40 -5.33 9.98 -3.70
CA ASN A 40 -5.78 9.88 -2.31
C ASN A 40 -5.10 10.91 -1.41
N PHE A 41 -5.87 11.84 -0.85
CA PHE A 41 -5.40 12.85 0.12
C PHE A 41 -5.94 12.57 1.55
N GLY A 42 -6.42 11.36 1.84
CA GLY A 42 -7.06 11.04 3.11
C GLY A 42 -6.18 10.26 4.09
N LEU A 43 -5.20 9.50 3.60
CA LEU A 43 -4.44 8.55 4.41
C LEU A 43 -3.66 9.22 5.55
N HIS A 44 -2.97 10.34 5.29
CA HIS A 44 -2.25 11.10 6.30
C HIS A 44 -3.16 11.60 7.43
N ARG A 45 -4.39 12.01 7.10
CA ARG A 45 -5.39 12.46 8.09
C ARG A 45 -5.86 11.30 8.97
N GLN A 46 -6.16 10.15 8.37
CA GLN A 46 -6.55 8.96 9.12
C GLN A 46 -5.42 8.46 10.05
N LEU A 47 -4.17 8.61 9.66
CA LEU A 47 -3.00 8.34 10.51
C LEU A 47 -2.79 9.42 11.58
N GLY A 48 -3.34 10.62 11.41
CA GLY A 48 -3.17 11.75 12.33
C GLY A 48 -1.80 12.42 12.20
N VAL A 49 -1.26 12.46 10.98
CA VAL A 49 0.02 13.10 10.64
C VAL A 49 -0.15 14.15 9.54
N GLU A 50 0.82 15.01 9.40
CA GLU A 50 0.90 15.91 8.24
C GLU A 50 1.28 15.14 6.97
N LEU A 51 0.84 15.63 5.80
CA LEU A 51 1.26 15.04 4.52
C LEU A 51 2.75 15.33 4.32
N PRO A 52 3.61 14.30 4.19
CA PRO A 52 5.03 14.50 3.95
C PRO A 52 5.28 15.02 2.53
N ARG A 53 6.49 15.51 2.27
CA ARG A 53 6.93 15.85 0.91
C ARG A 53 6.89 14.62 0.00
N ASP A 54 6.55 14.85 -1.25
CA ASP A 54 6.54 13.80 -2.27
C ASP A 54 7.93 13.17 -2.41
N PHE A 55 8.03 11.86 -2.24
CA PHE A 55 9.31 11.14 -2.34
C PHE A 55 9.96 11.25 -3.74
N THR A 56 9.16 11.53 -4.77
CA THR A 56 9.69 11.86 -6.10
C THR A 56 10.62 13.07 -6.11
N GLU A 57 10.51 13.98 -5.14
CA GLU A 57 11.41 15.14 -5.01
C GLU A 57 12.83 14.74 -4.59
N TYR A 58 13.00 13.63 -3.88
CA TYR A 58 14.31 13.05 -3.56
C TYR A 58 15.15 12.78 -4.82
N PHE A 59 14.48 12.47 -5.93
CA PHE A 59 15.08 12.23 -7.24
C PHE A 59 15.21 13.49 -8.10
N GLY A 60 14.94 14.66 -7.52
CA GLY A 60 14.96 15.94 -8.20
C GLY A 60 13.66 16.34 -8.87
N GLY A 61 12.55 15.73 -8.44
CA GLY A 61 11.19 16.01 -8.89
C GLY A 61 10.76 15.18 -10.10
N LYS A 62 9.44 15.16 -10.32
CA LYS A 62 8.78 14.38 -11.38
C LYS A 62 9.37 14.64 -12.77
N ASP A 63 9.61 15.91 -13.11
CA ASP A 63 10.11 16.31 -14.44
C ASP A 63 11.52 15.80 -14.70
N LYS A 64 12.42 15.89 -13.70
CA LYS A 64 13.80 15.44 -13.83
C LYS A 64 13.86 13.92 -13.87
N ALA A 65 13.11 13.25 -12.99
CA ALA A 65 12.96 11.81 -13.00
C ALA A 65 12.44 11.34 -14.38
N PHE A 66 11.35 11.95 -14.88
CA PHE A 66 10.77 11.64 -16.18
C PHE A 66 11.76 11.87 -17.35
N LYS A 67 12.44 13.03 -17.39
CA LYS A 67 13.46 13.31 -18.42
C LYS A 67 14.59 12.31 -18.37
N THR A 68 15.08 11.97 -17.17
CA THR A 68 16.15 10.98 -17.01
C THR A 68 15.68 9.61 -17.48
N MET A 69 14.46 9.24 -17.17
CA MET A 69 13.83 8.04 -17.67
C MET A 69 13.71 8.03 -19.19
N MET A 70 13.20 9.05 -19.81
CA MET A 70 13.01 9.15 -21.28
C MET A 70 14.33 9.18 -22.05
N THR A 71 15.33 9.93 -21.59
CA THR A 71 16.63 10.03 -22.25
C THR A 71 17.47 8.77 -22.12
N SER A 72 17.22 7.97 -21.08
CA SER A 72 17.93 6.69 -20.88
C SER A 72 17.31 5.53 -21.67
N GLY A 73 16.22 5.72 -22.35
CA GLY A 73 15.49 4.66 -23.07
C GLY A 73 14.92 3.60 -22.14
N ILE A 74 14.23 4.04 -21.09
CA ILE A 74 13.79 3.25 -19.91
C ILE A 74 12.55 2.36 -20.15
N LEU A 75 12.43 1.81 -21.29
CA LEU A 75 11.69 0.56 -21.43
C LEU A 75 12.56 -0.67 -21.06
N ASP A 76 13.82 -0.42 -20.61
CA ASP A 76 14.79 -1.46 -20.29
C ASP A 76 14.99 -1.50 -18.76
N SER A 77 14.54 -2.58 -18.13
CA SER A 77 14.63 -2.83 -16.68
C SER A 77 16.07 -2.69 -16.13
N MET A 78 17.08 -3.01 -16.93
CA MET A 78 18.49 -2.88 -16.54
C MET A 78 18.91 -1.41 -16.35
N LYS A 79 18.39 -0.50 -17.17
CA LYS A 79 18.70 0.93 -17.05
C LYS A 79 17.98 1.60 -15.88
N LEU A 80 16.76 1.13 -15.57
CA LEU A 80 16.03 1.58 -14.39
C LEU A 80 16.76 1.18 -13.10
N SER A 81 17.23 -0.07 -13.02
CA SER A 81 18.03 -0.55 -11.90
C SER A 81 19.35 0.26 -11.76
N ALA A 82 20.04 0.58 -12.87
CA ALA A 82 21.24 1.41 -12.84
C ALA A 82 20.97 2.86 -12.39
N PHE A 83 19.77 3.40 -12.68
CA PHE A 83 19.33 4.69 -12.16
C PHE A 83 19.07 4.62 -10.65
N ALA A 84 18.36 3.61 -10.18
CA ALA A 84 18.05 3.41 -8.78
C ALA A 84 19.30 3.28 -7.90
N LYS A 85 20.33 2.57 -8.37
CA LYS A 85 21.63 2.42 -7.68
C LYS A 85 22.38 3.74 -7.41
N LYS A 86 21.99 4.85 -8.04
CA LYS A 86 22.51 6.18 -7.73
C LYS A 86 21.91 6.80 -6.48
N PHE A 87 20.75 6.33 -6.07
CA PHE A 87 19.96 6.90 -4.98
C PHE A 87 19.78 5.93 -3.83
N PHE A 88 19.76 4.63 -4.11
CA PHE A 88 19.60 3.58 -3.11
C PHE A 88 20.87 2.74 -3.03
N SER A 89 21.40 2.58 -1.84
CA SER A 89 22.39 1.55 -1.54
C SER A 89 21.76 0.16 -1.69
N GLU A 90 22.57 -0.88 -1.78
CA GLU A 90 22.05 -2.27 -1.82
C GLU A 90 21.32 -2.64 -0.51
N ASP A 91 21.66 -1.98 0.61
CA ASP A 91 21.07 -2.17 1.93
C ASP A 91 20.35 -0.90 2.42
N PHE A 92 19.52 -0.28 1.57
CA PHE A 92 18.75 0.90 1.94
C PHE A 92 17.70 0.55 3.00
N ALA A 93 17.91 1.00 4.23
CA ALA A 93 17.04 0.70 5.36
C ALA A 93 15.92 1.73 5.55
N MET A 94 14.91 1.39 6.34
CA MET A 94 13.85 2.34 6.73
C MET A 94 14.42 3.58 7.45
N ALA A 95 15.52 3.44 8.16
CA ALA A 95 16.21 4.53 8.85
C ALA A 95 16.95 5.49 7.90
N ASP A 96 17.24 5.07 6.66
CA ASP A 96 17.92 5.89 5.66
C ASP A 96 16.97 6.83 4.90
N ILE A 97 15.65 6.68 5.12
CA ILE A 97 14.66 7.61 4.53
C ILE A 97 14.85 8.98 5.19
N PRO A 98 15.17 10.04 4.40
CA PRO A 98 15.39 11.36 5.00
C PRO A 98 14.12 11.90 5.68
N GLU A 99 14.29 12.56 6.81
CA GLU A 99 13.18 13.03 7.67
C GLU A 99 12.14 13.92 6.94
N GLU A 100 12.56 14.65 5.93
CA GLU A 100 11.67 15.52 5.13
C GLU A 100 10.68 14.74 4.23
N TYR A 101 10.90 13.44 4.01
CA TYR A 101 10.06 12.59 3.14
C TYR A 101 9.15 11.63 3.92
N TYR A 102 9.12 11.69 5.22
CA TYR A 102 8.12 11.00 6.01
C TYR A 102 7.57 11.87 7.14
N SER A 103 6.37 11.53 7.58
CA SER A 103 5.79 12.02 8.83
C SER A 103 5.59 10.84 9.76
N GLU A 104 5.81 11.02 11.07
CA GLU A 104 5.75 9.92 12.03
C GLU A 104 4.86 10.25 13.21
N LYS A 105 4.09 9.25 13.66
CA LYS A 105 3.30 9.29 14.89
C LYS A 105 3.09 7.87 15.40
N ASP A 106 3.26 7.69 16.72
CA ASP A 106 2.94 6.45 17.45
C ASP A 106 3.60 5.18 16.82
N GLY A 107 4.84 5.29 16.32
CA GLY A 107 5.58 4.20 15.71
C GLY A 107 5.21 3.89 14.24
N VAL A 108 4.35 4.71 13.64
CA VAL A 108 3.98 4.62 12.23
C VAL A 108 4.59 5.77 11.45
N LYS A 109 5.45 5.47 10.48
CA LYS A 109 5.95 6.40 9.48
C LYS A 109 5.05 6.37 8.26
N LEU A 110 4.67 7.54 7.76
CA LEU A 110 3.99 7.71 6.47
C LEU A 110 4.96 8.32 5.46
N MET A 111 5.12 7.69 4.32
CA MET A 111 5.79 8.22 3.13
C MET A 111 4.79 8.33 1.99
N SER A 112 4.84 9.43 1.22
CA SER A 112 4.06 9.60 -0.02
C SER A 112 4.97 9.42 -1.23
N SER A 113 4.61 8.52 -2.15
CA SER A 113 5.36 8.35 -3.40
C SER A 113 5.30 9.59 -4.27
N GLY A 114 4.16 10.29 -4.27
CA GLY A 114 3.91 11.55 -4.94
C GLY A 114 2.42 11.73 -5.22
N LYS A 115 1.96 12.99 -5.20
CA LYS A 115 0.56 13.35 -5.44
C LYS A 115 0.44 14.17 -6.72
N ILE A 116 -0.71 14.11 -7.38
CA ILE A 116 -1.04 14.97 -8.51
C ILE A 116 -1.64 16.26 -7.95
N HIS A 117 -0.86 17.35 -7.99
CA HIS A 117 -1.27 18.66 -7.46
C HIS A 117 -1.83 19.58 -8.55
N LYS A 118 -1.49 19.36 -9.82
CA LYS A 118 -1.88 20.22 -10.95
C LYS A 118 -2.23 19.41 -12.19
N ALA A 119 -3.12 19.95 -13.02
CA ALA A 119 -3.40 19.39 -14.33
C ALA A 119 -2.12 19.33 -15.19
N ASN A 120 -1.93 18.25 -15.94
CA ASN A 120 -0.75 17.99 -16.80
C ASN A 120 0.59 17.86 -16.04
N GLU A 121 0.58 17.49 -14.77
CA GLU A 121 1.79 17.38 -13.92
C GLU A 121 2.62 16.10 -14.17
N GLY A 122 2.35 15.38 -15.22
CA GLY A 122 3.08 14.16 -15.59
C GLY A 122 2.27 12.87 -15.39
N CYS A 123 2.90 11.74 -15.64
CA CYS A 123 2.28 10.42 -15.59
C CYS A 123 2.57 9.72 -14.26
N ALA A 124 1.56 9.11 -13.66
CA ALA A 124 1.65 8.16 -12.55
C ALA A 124 2.72 7.05 -12.80
N CYS A 125 2.95 6.72 -14.06
CA CYS A 125 3.95 5.72 -14.45
C CYS A 125 5.36 6.00 -13.92
N THR A 126 5.78 7.26 -13.88
CA THR A 126 7.12 7.63 -13.35
C THR A 126 7.20 7.44 -11.84
N MET A 127 6.15 7.86 -11.12
CA MET A 127 6.07 7.70 -9.66
C MET A 127 6.09 6.23 -9.27
N ASN A 128 5.32 5.42 -9.97
CA ASN A 128 5.25 3.98 -9.72
C ASN A 128 6.57 3.27 -10.04
N SER A 129 7.28 3.67 -11.11
CA SER A 129 8.60 3.09 -11.41
C SER A 129 9.66 3.46 -10.35
N ILE A 130 9.59 4.65 -9.77
CA ILE A 130 10.45 5.04 -8.64
C ILE A 130 10.08 4.23 -7.40
N LEU A 131 8.80 4.08 -7.12
CA LEU A 131 8.31 3.28 -5.99
C LEU A 131 8.75 1.81 -6.12
N GLU A 132 8.64 1.22 -7.31
CA GLU A 132 9.13 -0.14 -7.58
C GLU A 132 10.61 -0.28 -7.20
N GLN A 133 11.45 0.66 -7.63
CA GLN A 133 12.87 0.63 -7.30
C GLN A 133 13.12 0.86 -5.80
N PHE A 134 12.38 1.77 -5.17
CA PHE A 134 12.47 1.97 -3.72
C PHE A 134 12.13 0.68 -2.97
N VAL A 135 11.00 0.06 -3.27
CA VAL A 135 10.56 -1.20 -2.61
C VAL A 135 11.55 -2.34 -2.86
N ALA A 136 12.15 -2.40 -4.06
CA ALA A 136 13.14 -3.42 -4.39
C ALA A 136 14.43 -3.29 -3.58
N HIS A 137 14.87 -2.07 -3.27
CA HIS A 137 16.09 -1.81 -2.49
C HIS A 137 15.85 -1.67 -0.99
N LEU A 138 14.60 -1.45 -0.56
CA LEU A 138 14.27 -1.31 0.86
C LEU A 138 14.55 -2.62 1.60
N THR A 139 15.46 -2.57 2.55
CA THR A 139 15.74 -3.66 3.48
C THR A 139 15.09 -3.37 4.81
N LEU A 140 14.35 -4.32 5.33
CA LEU A 140 13.63 -4.21 6.61
C LEU A 140 14.26 -5.13 7.66
N ALA A 141 14.42 -4.62 8.88
CA ALA A 141 14.77 -5.41 10.05
C ALA A 141 13.60 -6.34 10.45
N GLU A 142 13.85 -7.27 11.36
CA GLU A 142 12.87 -8.28 11.80
C GLU A 142 11.65 -7.65 12.51
N ASP A 143 11.85 -6.50 13.16
CA ASP A 143 10.81 -5.72 13.83
C ASP A 143 10.15 -4.68 12.91
N GLU A 144 10.52 -4.63 11.62
CA GLU A 144 10.04 -3.64 10.66
C GLU A 144 9.05 -4.23 9.65
N ILE A 145 7.97 -3.47 9.39
CA ILE A 145 6.94 -3.83 8.40
C ILE A 145 6.64 -2.64 7.51
N ALA A 146 6.59 -2.86 6.20
CA ALA A 146 6.13 -1.88 5.23
C ALA A 146 4.78 -2.28 4.64
N LEU A 147 3.79 -1.39 4.72
CA LEU A 147 2.48 -1.51 4.10
C LEU A 147 2.39 -0.53 2.92
N LEU A 148 2.22 -1.05 1.71
CA LEU A 148 2.10 -0.25 0.50
C LEU A 148 0.62 -0.09 0.15
N ASP A 149 0.04 1.09 0.41
CA ASP A 149 -1.34 1.42 0.02
C ASP A 149 -1.38 1.79 -1.46
N MET A 150 -1.78 0.82 -2.27
CA MET A 150 -1.72 0.93 -3.73
C MET A 150 -2.95 1.62 -4.31
N GLU A 151 -2.79 2.22 -5.48
CA GLU A 151 -3.89 2.65 -6.34
C GLU A 151 -4.88 1.50 -6.58
N ALA A 152 -6.13 1.83 -6.91
CA ALA A 152 -7.16 0.84 -7.18
C ALA A 152 -6.85 0.03 -8.46
N GLY A 153 -7.20 -1.26 -8.43
CA GLY A 153 -7.12 -2.12 -9.62
C GLY A 153 -5.95 -3.10 -9.61
N VAL A 154 -5.47 -3.43 -10.80
CA VAL A 154 -4.42 -4.44 -11.05
C VAL A 154 -3.18 -3.87 -11.72
N GLU A 155 -3.14 -2.56 -11.92
CA GLU A 155 -2.12 -1.87 -12.72
C GLU A 155 -0.72 -2.03 -12.13
N HIS A 156 -0.62 -2.09 -10.79
CA HIS A 156 0.65 -2.31 -10.07
C HIS A 156 1.28 -3.68 -10.38
N PHE A 157 0.49 -4.73 -10.62
CA PHE A 157 1.03 -6.03 -11.05
C PHE A 157 1.72 -5.94 -12.41
N GLY A 158 1.16 -5.16 -13.34
CA GLY A 158 1.76 -4.93 -14.65
C GLY A 158 3.05 -4.12 -14.61
N ARG A 159 3.31 -3.44 -13.50
CA ARG A 159 4.48 -2.57 -13.30
C ARG A 159 5.62 -3.23 -12.49
N GLY A 160 5.38 -4.39 -11.90
CA GLY A 160 6.40 -5.21 -11.23
C GLY A 160 6.67 -4.87 -9.76
N THR A 161 5.97 -3.90 -9.15
CA THR A 161 6.13 -3.53 -7.73
C THR A 161 5.94 -4.74 -6.82
N ASP A 162 4.99 -5.60 -7.14
CA ASP A 162 4.66 -6.79 -6.34
C ASP A 162 5.73 -7.90 -6.37
N ASN A 163 6.70 -7.84 -7.30
CA ASN A 163 7.82 -8.78 -7.31
C ASN A 163 8.73 -8.62 -6.08
N SER A 164 8.78 -7.42 -5.51
CA SER A 164 9.69 -7.05 -4.41
C SER A 164 9.02 -7.05 -3.03
N VAL A 165 7.76 -7.50 -2.93
CA VAL A 165 7.04 -7.64 -1.66
C VAL A 165 7.01 -9.09 -1.18
N ASP A 166 6.69 -9.29 0.09
CA ASP A 166 6.60 -10.62 0.71
C ASP A 166 5.20 -11.21 0.60
N GLY A 167 4.17 -10.37 0.43
CA GLY A 167 2.79 -10.83 0.27
C GLY A 167 1.84 -9.70 -0.15
N ILE A 168 0.62 -10.12 -0.47
CA ILE A 168 -0.44 -9.24 -0.97
C ILE A 168 -1.66 -9.39 -0.07
N LEU A 169 -2.14 -8.26 0.46
CA LEU A 169 -3.39 -8.17 1.21
C LEU A 169 -4.45 -7.49 0.34
N MET A 170 -5.44 -8.22 -0.13
CA MET A 170 -6.52 -7.66 -0.91
C MET A 170 -7.73 -7.35 -0.03
N ILE A 171 -8.22 -6.12 -0.13
CA ILE A 171 -9.44 -5.66 0.53
C ILE A 171 -10.62 -5.86 -0.43
N VAL A 172 -11.61 -6.63 0.02
CA VAL A 172 -12.80 -7.02 -0.76
C VAL A 172 -14.05 -6.43 -0.11
N ASP A 173 -14.77 -5.57 -0.84
CA ASP A 173 -16.08 -5.04 -0.41
C ASP A 173 -17.24 -5.85 -1.04
N PRO A 174 -18.49 -5.74 -0.54
CA PRO A 174 -19.63 -6.49 -1.03
C PRO A 174 -20.13 -5.93 -2.38
N SER A 175 -19.30 -6.03 -3.41
CA SER A 175 -19.64 -5.66 -4.79
C SER A 175 -19.19 -6.73 -5.77
N PHE A 176 -19.97 -6.91 -6.83
CA PHE A 176 -19.66 -7.89 -7.88
C PHE A 176 -18.26 -7.68 -8.48
N GLU A 177 -17.87 -6.43 -8.71
CA GLU A 177 -16.55 -6.09 -9.25
C GLU A 177 -15.43 -6.49 -8.30
N SER A 178 -15.60 -6.27 -6.99
CA SER A 178 -14.59 -6.62 -5.98
C SER A 178 -14.39 -8.15 -5.90
N LEU A 179 -15.49 -8.90 -5.95
CA LEU A 179 -15.44 -10.36 -5.99
C LEU A 179 -14.78 -10.88 -7.29
N ARG A 180 -15.08 -10.30 -8.44
CA ARG A 180 -14.40 -10.66 -9.71
C ARG A 180 -12.92 -10.30 -9.70
N LEU A 181 -12.58 -9.17 -9.08
CA LEU A 181 -11.20 -8.72 -8.96
C LEU A 181 -10.38 -9.64 -8.05
N SER A 182 -10.99 -10.25 -7.00
CA SER A 182 -10.29 -11.15 -6.09
C SER A 182 -9.75 -12.39 -6.82
N ALA A 183 -10.53 -13.00 -7.69
CA ALA A 183 -10.07 -14.10 -8.55
C ALA A 183 -8.89 -13.68 -9.43
N LYS A 184 -9.01 -12.53 -10.10
CA LYS A 184 -7.96 -12.04 -11.01
C LYS A 184 -6.65 -11.73 -10.28
N ILE A 185 -6.72 -11.09 -9.12
CA ILE A 185 -5.53 -10.78 -8.31
C ILE A 185 -4.89 -12.05 -7.77
N ALA A 186 -5.67 -13.05 -7.38
CA ALA A 186 -5.14 -14.35 -6.95
C ALA A 186 -4.36 -15.07 -8.08
N ASP A 187 -4.88 -15.05 -9.31
CA ASP A 187 -4.18 -15.60 -10.47
C ASP A 187 -2.86 -14.85 -10.74
N LEU A 188 -2.88 -13.51 -10.66
CA LEU A 188 -1.68 -12.70 -10.83
C LEU A 188 -0.66 -12.95 -9.71
N SER A 189 -1.10 -13.01 -8.45
CA SER A 189 -0.27 -13.33 -7.29
C SER A 189 0.42 -14.68 -7.47
N THR A 190 -0.33 -15.68 -7.90
CA THR A 190 0.20 -17.02 -8.20
C THR A 190 1.26 -16.96 -9.31
N SER A 191 1.03 -16.17 -10.36
CA SER A 191 1.97 -16.04 -11.49
C SER A 191 3.33 -15.44 -11.11
N ILE A 192 3.36 -14.62 -10.05
CA ILE A 192 4.60 -14.04 -9.50
C ILE A 192 5.12 -14.77 -8.25
N GLY A 193 4.46 -15.86 -7.83
CA GLY A 193 4.86 -16.69 -6.70
C GLY A 193 4.75 -16.00 -5.34
N LYS A 194 3.78 -15.07 -5.17
CA LYS A 194 3.57 -14.37 -3.90
C LYS A 194 2.32 -14.88 -3.19
N PRO A 195 2.33 -15.02 -1.85
CA PRO A 195 1.13 -15.33 -1.09
C PRO A 195 0.13 -14.17 -1.18
N ILE A 196 -1.15 -14.53 -1.19
CA ILE A 196 -2.26 -13.60 -1.13
C ILE A 196 -3.17 -13.91 0.05
N TRP A 197 -3.58 -12.86 0.74
CA TRP A 197 -4.56 -12.88 1.81
C TRP A 197 -5.69 -11.92 1.52
N PHE A 198 -6.86 -12.20 2.05
CA PHE A 198 -8.05 -11.38 1.86
C PHE A 198 -8.56 -10.81 3.18
N CYS A 199 -8.95 -9.55 3.15
CA CYS A 199 -9.77 -8.93 4.18
C CYS A 199 -11.12 -8.57 3.57
N LEU A 200 -12.19 -9.20 4.04
CA LEU A 200 -13.56 -8.82 3.70
C LEU A 200 -13.90 -7.55 4.46
N ASN A 201 -14.30 -6.50 3.77
CA ASN A 201 -14.61 -5.21 4.37
C ASN A 201 -16.06 -4.80 4.08
N LYS A 202 -16.66 -4.02 4.98
CA LYS A 202 -18.06 -3.58 4.91
C LYS A 202 -19.05 -4.75 4.90
N VAL A 203 -18.71 -5.81 5.61
CA VAL A 203 -19.52 -7.02 5.67
C VAL A 203 -20.79 -6.78 6.51
N THR A 204 -21.93 -7.26 6.02
CA THR A 204 -23.18 -7.37 6.76
C THR A 204 -23.53 -8.85 6.94
N GLU A 205 -24.49 -9.17 7.81
CA GLU A 205 -24.98 -10.56 7.99
C GLU A 205 -25.45 -11.17 6.66
N GLU A 206 -26.06 -10.36 5.79
CA GLU A 206 -26.59 -10.82 4.49
C GLU A 206 -25.47 -11.13 3.48
N THR A 207 -24.36 -10.39 3.52
CA THR A 207 -23.26 -10.52 2.54
C THR A 207 -22.14 -11.45 2.98
N ALA A 208 -22.02 -11.73 4.28
CA ALA A 208 -20.90 -12.47 4.87
C ALA A 208 -20.69 -13.82 4.21
N GLN A 209 -21.71 -14.67 4.21
CA GLN A 209 -21.61 -16.03 3.70
C GLN A 209 -21.24 -16.06 2.20
N MET A 210 -21.91 -15.23 1.39
CA MET A 210 -21.64 -15.17 -0.06
C MET A 210 -20.22 -14.72 -0.35
N MET A 211 -19.73 -13.70 0.37
CA MET A 211 -18.37 -13.20 0.19
C MET A 211 -17.33 -14.27 0.61
N GLU A 212 -17.57 -14.96 1.73
CA GLU A 212 -16.67 -16.03 2.19
C GLU A 212 -16.62 -17.20 1.21
N GLU A 213 -17.79 -17.67 0.75
CA GLU A 213 -17.89 -18.79 -0.20
C GLU A 213 -17.17 -18.48 -1.53
N GLU A 214 -17.18 -17.21 -1.98
CA GLU A 214 -16.53 -16.84 -3.23
C GLU A 214 -15.03 -16.61 -3.03
N VAL A 215 -14.64 -15.82 -2.03
CA VAL A 215 -13.26 -15.38 -1.84
C VAL A 215 -12.35 -16.51 -1.31
N SER A 216 -12.88 -17.42 -0.45
CA SER A 216 -12.09 -18.55 0.08
C SER A 216 -11.58 -19.53 -0.99
N LYS A 217 -12.17 -19.50 -2.19
CA LYS A 217 -11.68 -20.29 -3.35
C LYS A 217 -10.32 -19.80 -3.86
N HIS A 218 -9.95 -18.57 -3.52
CA HIS A 218 -8.81 -17.87 -4.09
C HIS A 218 -7.64 -17.68 -3.10
N GLY A 219 -7.89 -17.83 -1.79
CA GLY A 219 -6.86 -17.73 -0.76
C GLY A 219 -7.44 -17.58 0.64
N ALA A 220 -6.56 -17.39 1.62
CA ALA A 220 -6.95 -17.29 3.01
C ALA A 220 -7.61 -15.92 3.31
N ILE A 221 -8.76 -15.97 3.97
CA ILE A 221 -9.43 -14.79 4.53
C ILE A 221 -8.88 -14.59 5.95
N ILE A 222 -8.14 -13.52 6.17
CA ILE A 222 -7.49 -13.22 7.45
C ILE A 222 -8.18 -12.13 8.26
N GLY A 223 -9.20 -11.48 7.70
CA GLY A 223 -9.98 -10.46 8.39
C GLY A 223 -11.39 -10.30 7.84
N ARG A 224 -12.32 -9.94 8.72
CA ARG A 224 -13.73 -9.67 8.39
C ARG A 224 -14.16 -8.39 9.10
N MET A 225 -14.11 -7.29 8.39
CA MET A 225 -14.47 -5.96 8.89
C MET A 225 -15.96 -5.73 8.66
N PRO A 226 -16.74 -5.48 9.71
CA PRO A 226 -18.17 -5.17 9.54
C PRO A 226 -18.36 -3.82 8.84
N LEU A 227 -19.55 -3.62 8.26
CA LEU A 227 -19.98 -2.29 7.85
C LEU A 227 -20.14 -1.43 9.11
N ASP A 228 -19.27 -0.45 9.27
CA ASP A 228 -19.18 0.39 10.46
C ASP A 228 -19.45 1.85 10.08
N HIS A 229 -20.41 2.45 10.76
CA HIS A 229 -20.84 3.82 10.52
C HIS A 229 -19.75 4.83 10.92
N ASP A 230 -19.06 4.58 12.04
CA ASP A 230 -18.05 5.51 12.57
C ASP A 230 -16.80 5.52 11.70
N LEU A 231 -16.41 4.36 11.16
CA LEU A 231 -15.36 4.28 10.13
C LEU A 231 -15.77 5.02 8.86
N GLY A 232 -17.02 4.90 8.44
CA GLY A 232 -17.56 5.64 7.31
C GLY A 232 -17.53 7.15 7.54
N LEU A 233 -17.95 7.61 8.72
CA LEU A 233 -17.92 9.01 9.10
C LEU A 233 -16.51 9.57 9.20
N ALA A 234 -15.59 8.83 9.81
CA ALA A 234 -14.17 9.22 9.88
C ALA A 234 -13.54 9.36 8.49
N GLY A 235 -13.88 8.44 7.57
CA GLY A 235 -13.45 8.54 6.17
C GLY A 235 -14.00 9.77 5.46
N LEU A 236 -15.26 10.16 5.73
CA LEU A 236 -15.88 11.34 5.15
C LEU A 236 -15.30 12.66 5.70
N THR A 237 -15.02 12.69 7.00
CA THR A 237 -14.56 13.91 7.70
C THR A 237 -13.04 14.05 7.69
N GLY A 238 -12.30 13.01 7.31
CA GLY A 238 -10.84 12.99 7.41
C GLY A 238 -10.36 13.01 8.87
N THR A 239 -11.12 12.38 9.77
CA THR A 239 -10.77 12.30 11.19
C THR A 239 -9.74 11.18 11.40
N GLU A 240 -8.82 11.39 12.33
CA GLU A 240 -7.84 10.38 12.74
C GLU A 240 -8.54 9.12 13.28
N LEU A 241 -8.09 7.94 12.83
CA LEU A 241 -8.58 6.66 13.32
C LEU A 241 -7.79 6.23 14.57
N GLN A 242 -8.45 6.22 15.73
CA GLN A 242 -7.82 5.85 17.02
C GLN A 242 -8.39 4.57 17.62
N MET A 243 -9.34 3.94 16.93
CA MET A 243 -10.03 2.73 17.44
C MET A 243 -9.20 1.47 17.23
N THR A 244 -9.41 0.50 18.09
CA THR A 244 -8.97 -0.88 17.94
C THR A 244 -10.15 -1.75 17.58
N ILE A 245 -10.01 -2.60 16.59
CA ILE A 245 -11.07 -3.48 16.10
C ILE A 245 -10.54 -4.90 16.08
N ALA A 246 -11.25 -5.84 16.70
CA ALA A 246 -10.80 -7.23 16.85
C ALA A 246 -10.31 -7.89 15.54
N PRO A 247 -11.01 -7.78 14.40
CA PRO A 247 -10.52 -8.30 13.12
C PRO A 247 -9.17 -7.73 12.68
N ILE A 248 -8.87 -6.47 13.01
CA ILE A 248 -7.58 -5.86 12.70
C ILE A 248 -6.47 -6.44 13.59
N SER A 249 -6.75 -6.66 14.88
CA SER A 249 -5.78 -7.30 15.79
C SER A 249 -5.49 -8.75 15.37
N GLU A 250 -6.50 -9.50 14.93
CA GLU A 250 -6.35 -10.86 14.38
C GLU A 250 -5.48 -10.85 13.11
N MET A 251 -5.73 -9.92 12.18
CA MET A 251 -4.93 -9.75 10.98
C MET A 251 -3.47 -9.41 11.31
N ALA A 252 -3.26 -8.46 12.24
CA ALA A 252 -1.92 -8.07 12.66
C ALA A 252 -1.16 -9.27 13.27
N GLN A 253 -1.82 -10.04 14.14
CA GLN A 253 -1.23 -11.26 14.73
C GLN A 253 -0.87 -12.29 13.65
N PHE A 254 -1.75 -12.51 12.68
CA PHE A 254 -1.48 -13.42 11.57
C PHE A 254 -0.24 -13.04 10.75
N LEU A 255 -0.06 -11.75 10.49
CA LEU A 255 1.02 -11.24 9.63
C LEU A 255 2.39 -11.26 10.32
N ILE A 256 2.46 -11.30 11.65
CA ILE A 256 3.74 -11.31 12.40
C ILE A 256 4.16 -12.69 12.88
N GLN A 257 3.37 -13.74 12.61
CA GLN A 257 3.71 -15.15 12.88
C GLN A 257 4.64 -15.70 11.81
#